data_c975905bac545e052904016f16a0510a
#
_entry.id   c975905bac545e052904016f16a0510a
#
_cell.length_a   1.000
_cell.length_b   1.000
_cell.length_c   1.000
_cell.angle_alpha   90.00
_cell.angle_beta   90.00
_cell.angle_gamma   90.00
#
_symmetry.space_group_name_H-M   'P 1'
#
loop_
_entity.id
_entity.type
_entity.pdbx_description
1 polymer ?
#
loop_
_entity_poly.entity_id
_entity_poly.type
_entity_poly.pdbx_seq_one_letter_code
_entity_poly.pdbx_strand_id
1 'polypeptide(L)'
;MALVNPSSTARATARILRFDRVQRGAHWANATLFAVLILTAIPLYFGSFFGLVLARHSVQEVHLWSGLSLPLPLLVSLIGPWGRRMRRDVTRFNYWTRDEVHWLRSLARTPLAAEKFNPGQKLNAIFVAASIPVMLITGSMLQWFHYFTVSLREGATFVHDSFSFILVAVIVGHVYMALTHRGSLRSMLDGTVSEHWAAEHAPLWLEEVRRDEDPGEL
;
A
#
# COMPACT_ATOMS: atom_id res chain seq x y z
N MET A 1 -17.83 8.21 42.92
CA MET A 1 -18.25 7.19 41.92
C MET A 1 -18.78 7.94 40.72
N ALA A 2 -17.94 8.17 39.70
CA ALA A 2 -18.36 8.93 38.51
C ALA A 2 -19.25 8.04 37.66
N LEU A 3 -20.48 8.50 37.42
CA LEU A 3 -21.42 7.82 36.52
C LEU A 3 -20.86 7.88 35.09
N VAL A 4 -20.37 6.73 34.61
CA VAL A 4 -19.95 6.57 33.19
C VAL A 4 -21.23 6.72 32.36
N ASN A 5 -21.28 7.76 31.54
CA ASN A 5 -22.42 8.06 30.68
C ASN A 5 -22.55 6.93 29.63
N PRO A 6 -23.66 6.14 29.62
CA PRO A 6 -23.80 4.99 28.71
C PRO A 6 -23.75 5.36 27.22
N SER A 7 -24.00 6.64 26.87
CA SER A 7 -23.84 7.14 25.50
C SER A 7 -22.36 7.24 25.06
N SER A 8 -21.43 7.44 25.98
CA SER A 8 -20.00 7.54 25.67
C SER A 8 -19.38 6.17 25.40
N THR A 9 -19.83 5.16 26.13
CA THR A 9 -19.36 3.76 25.92
C THR A 9 -19.94 3.16 24.62
N ALA A 10 -21.18 3.45 24.27
CA ALA A 10 -21.77 3.00 23.04
C ALA A 10 -21.09 3.64 21.79
N ARG A 11 -20.73 4.94 21.85
CA ARG A 11 -19.94 5.60 20.79
C ARG A 11 -18.51 5.04 20.67
N ALA A 12 -17.85 4.73 21.77
CA ALA A 12 -16.49 4.19 21.74
C ALA A 12 -16.41 2.81 21.05
N THR A 13 -17.49 2.04 21.01
CA THR A 13 -17.60 0.73 20.34
C THR A 13 -18.16 0.81 18.92
N ALA A 14 -18.73 1.96 18.51
CA ALA A 14 -19.23 2.16 17.16
C ALA A 14 -18.13 1.93 16.13
N ARG A 15 -18.49 1.26 15.02
CA ARG A 15 -17.53 0.91 13.96
C ARG A 15 -17.81 1.76 12.72
N ILE A 16 -16.76 2.42 12.24
CA ILE A 16 -16.80 3.27 11.05
C ILE A 16 -16.07 2.59 9.89
N LEU A 17 -16.59 2.75 8.68
CA LEU A 17 -16.01 2.18 7.47
C LEU A 17 -14.77 2.96 7.03
N ARG A 18 -13.60 2.34 7.15
CA ARG A 18 -12.32 2.91 6.71
C ARG A 18 -12.00 2.55 5.26
N PHE A 19 -12.13 1.26 4.90
CA PHE A 19 -11.87 0.76 3.56
C PHE A 19 -13.04 -0.07 3.04
N ASP A 20 -13.54 0.25 1.87
CA ASP A 20 -14.59 -0.52 1.21
C ASP A 20 -14.05 -1.83 0.58
N ARG A 21 -14.96 -2.62 0.02
CA ARG A 21 -14.61 -3.92 -0.59
C ARG A 21 -13.69 -3.76 -1.80
N VAL A 22 -13.83 -2.66 -2.57
CA VAL A 22 -13.02 -2.42 -3.77
C VAL A 22 -11.57 -2.08 -3.38
N GLN A 23 -11.40 -1.19 -2.40
CA GLN A 23 -10.08 -0.83 -1.87
C GLN A 23 -9.34 -2.02 -1.28
N ARG A 24 -10.05 -2.85 -0.48
CA ARG A 24 -9.47 -4.07 0.10
C ARG A 24 -9.16 -5.12 -0.97
N GLY A 25 -10.06 -5.33 -1.93
CA GLY A 25 -9.86 -6.25 -3.04
C GLY A 25 -8.62 -5.87 -3.87
N ALA A 26 -8.48 -4.60 -4.25
CA ALA A 26 -7.29 -4.10 -4.95
C ALA A 26 -6.01 -4.29 -4.14
N HIS A 27 -6.05 -3.99 -2.83
CA HIS A 27 -4.90 -4.17 -1.95
C HIS A 27 -4.45 -5.64 -1.87
N TRP A 28 -5.39 -6.56 -1.59
CA TRP A 28 -5.06 -7.98 -1.44
C TRP A 28 -4.65 -8.63 -2.76
N ALA A 29 -5.23 -8.22 -3.90
CA ALA A 29 -4.79 -8.65 -5.21
C ALA A 29 -3.34 -8.21 -5.48
N ASN A 30 -2.99 -6.93 -5.23
CA ASN A 30 -1.62 -6.46 -5.37
C ASN A 30 -0.67 -7.14 -4.36
N ALA A 31 -1.08 -7.33 -3.11
CA ALA A 31 -0.27 -8.03 -2.11
C ALA A 31 0.06 -9.47 -2.56
N THR A 32 -0.91 -10.18 -3.15
CA THR A 32 -0.68 -11.52 -3.71
C THR A 32 0.29 -11.47 -4.88
N LEU A 33 0.13 -10.53 -5.82
CA LEU A 33 1.03 -10.37 -6.95
C LEU A 33 2.46 -10.04 -6.49
N PHE A 34 2.63 -9.13 -5.55
CA PHE A 34 3.95 -8.83 -4.97
C PHE A 34 4.56 -10.05 -4.27
N ALA A 35 3.77 -10.82 -3.52
CA ALA A 35 4.26 -12.05 -2.89
C ALA A 35 4.77 -13.06 -3.95
N VAL A 36 4.02 -13.26 -5.04
CA VAL A 36 4.44 -14.12 -6.15
C VAL A 36 5.71 -13.58 -6.80
N LEU A 37 5.80 -12.27 -7.07
CA LEU A 37 6.97 -11.64 -7.65
C LEU A 37 8.23 -11.82 -6.78
N ILE A 38 8.12 -11.61 -5.47
CA ILE A 38 9.22 -11.80 -4.53
C ILE A 38 9.64 -13.27 -4.49
N LEU A 39 8.71 -14.19 -4.36
CA LEU A 39 8.99 -15.62 -4.30
C LEU A 39 9.63 -16.15 -5.59
N THR A 40 9.21 -15.65 -6.75
CA THR A 40 9.81 -16.03 -8.04
C THR A 40 11.12 -15.32 -8.34
N ALA A 41 11.34 -14.12 -7.81
CA ALA A 41 12.61 -13.41 -7.95
C ALA A 41 13.78 -14.17 -7.26
N ILE A 42 13.53 -14.83 -6.12
CA ILE A 42 14.55 -15.57 -5.39
C ILE A 42 15.24 -16.63 -6.27
N PRO A 43 14.55 -17.61 -6.87
CA PRO A 43 15.18 -18.60 -7.74
C PRO A 43 15.70 -18.01 -9.06
N LEU A 44 15.13 -16.92 -9.55
CA LEU A 44 15.65 -16.25 -10.75
C LEU A 44 16.98 -15.56 -10.49
N TYR A 45 17.14 -14.93 -9.33
CA TYR A 45 18.36 -14.26 -8.92
C TYR A 45 19.44 -15.25 -8.47
N PHE A 46 19.08 -16.24 -7.66
CA PHE A 46 19.98 -17.29 -7.14
C PHE A 46 19.92 -18.59 -7.97
N GLY A 47 19.89 -18.47 -9.28
CA GLY A 47 19.65 -19.58 -10.21
C GLY A 47 20.65 -20.75 -10.08
N SER A 48 21.89 -20.50 -9.67
CA SER A 48 22.89 -21.55 -9.43
C SER A 48 22.52 -22.48 -8.26
N PHE A 49 21.79 -21.96 -7.27
CA PHE A 49 21.34 -22.75 -6.11
C PHE A 49 20.03 -23.52 -6.41
N PHE A 50 19.10 -22.89 -7.12
CA PHE A 50 17.76 -23.45 -7.37
C PHE A 50 17.62 -24.18 -8.71
N GLY A 51 18.58 -24.06 -9.62
CA GLY A 51 18.49 -24.56 -11.00
C GLY A 51 18.38 -26.07 -11.15
N LEU A 52 18.65 -26.84 -10.10
CA LEU A 52 18.45 -28.30 -10.08
C LEU A 52 17.03 -28.72 -9.69
N VAL A 53 16.22 -27.80 -9.12
CA VAL A 53 14.92 -28.13 -8.51
C VAL A 53 13.75 -27.49 -9.27
N LEU A 54 13.98 -26.32 -9.88
CA LEU A 54 12.93 -25.53 -10.50
C LEU A 54 13.22 -25.32 -11.99
N ALA A 55 12.20 -25.56 -12.84
CA ALA A 55 12.26 -25.21 -14.25
C ALA A 55 12.30 -23.69 -14.41
N ARG A 56 13.50 -23.13 -14.66
CA ARG A 56 13.74 -21.68 -14.77
C ARG A 56 12.73 -20.97 -15.67
N HIS A 57 12.39 -21.59 -16.80
CA HIS A 57 11.43 -21.04 -17.76
C HIS A 57 10.05 -20.85 -17.12
N SER A 58 9.53 -21.84 -16.41
CA SER A 58 8.21 -21.74 -15.75
C SER A 58 8.20 -20.65 -14.66
N VAL A 59 9.28 -20.53 -13.88
CA VAL A 59 9.40 -19.48 -12.87
C VAL A 59 9.44 -18.10 -13.53
N GLN A 60 10.15 -17.96 -14.64
CA GLN A 60 10.24 -16.72 -15.41
C GLN A 60 8.88 -16.31 -15.98
N GLU A 61 8.09 -17.25 -16.53
CA GLU A 61 6.75 -16.99 -17.03
C GLU A 61 5.81 -16.51 -15.90
N VAL A 62 5.83 -17.18 -14.74
CA VAL A 62 5.02 -16.77 -13.58
C VAL A 62 5.42 -15.37 -13.12
N HIS A 63 6.72 -15.07 -13.04
CA HIS A 63 7.22 -13.75 -12.69
C HIS A 63 6.75 -12.68 -13.68
N LEU A 64 6.93 -12.92 -14.97
CA LEU A 64 6.55 -12.03 -16.06
C LEU A 64 5.06 -11.67 -16.01
N TRP A 65 4.19 -12.70 -16.01
CA TRP A 65 2.74 -12.48 -16.03
C TRP A 65 2.23 -11.82 -14.75
N SER A 66 2.81 -12.15 -13.59
CA SER A 66 2.50 -11.47 -12.34
C SER A 66 2.90 -9.99 -12.39
N GLY A 67 4.08 -9.70 -12.94
CA GLY A 67 4.55 -8.32 -13.12
C GLY A 67 3.66 -7.50 -14.05
N LEU A 68 3.32 -8.07 -15.23
CA LEU A 68 2.42 -7.40 -16.20
C LEU A 68 1.01 -7.17 -15.62
N SER A 69 0.56 -8.04 -14.71
CA SER A 69 -0.74 -7.92 -14.07
C SER A 69 -0.77 -6.93 -12.91
N LEU A 70 0.39 -6.53 -12.39
CA LEU A 70 0.50 -5.71 -11.16
C LEU A 70 -0.26 -4.37 -11.20
N PRO A 71 -0.33 -3.62 -12.31
CA PRO A 71 -1.10 -2.38 -12.36
C PRO A 71 -2.62 -2.61 -12.41
N LEU A 72 -3.10 -3.78 -12.84
CA LEU A 72 -4.52 -4.02 -13.13
C LEU A 72 -5.44 -3.82 -11.91
N PRO A 73 -5.16 -4.37 -10.71
CA PRO A 73 -6.04 -4.18 -9.57
C PRO A 73 -6.21 -2.71 -9.19
N LEU A 74 -5.14 -1.92 -9.26
CA LEU A 74 -5.19 -0.48 -8.98
C LEU A 74 -6.00 0.24 -10.07
N LEU A 75 -5.71 0.02 -11.34
CA LEU A 75 -6.41 0.67 -12.45
C LEU A 75 -7.91 0.35 -12.44
N VAL A 76 -8.28 -0.93 -12.28
CA VAL A 76 -9.69 -1.34 -12.18
C VAL A 76 -10.37 -0.69 -10.98
N SER A 77 -9.69 -0.59 -9.84
CA SER A 77 -10.25 0.03 -8.64
C SER A 77 -10.49 1.54 -8.75
N LEU A 78 -9.91 2.21 -9.76
CA LEU A 78 -10.10 3.64 -10.02
C LEU A 78 -11.28 3.93 -10.96
N ILE A 79 -11.79 2.92 -11.67
CA ILE A 79 -12.83 3.08 -12.70
C ILE A 79 -14.23 3.10 -12.06
N GLY A 80 -15.17 3.78 -12.72
CA GLY A 80 -16.60 3.72 -12.43
C GLY A 80 -17.04 4.31 -11.09
N PRO A 81 -18.30 4.09 -10.73
CA PRO A 81 -18.89 4.62 -9.49
C PRO A 81 -18.33 3.93 -8.24
N TRP A 82 -17.90 2.67 -8.34
CA TRP A 82 -17.27 1.93 -7.23
C TRP A 82 -15.89 2.48 -6.85
N GLY A 83 -15.17 3.14 -7.78
CA GLY A 83 -13.84 3.70 -7.55
C GLY A 83 -13.82 5.05 -6.82
N ARG A 84 -14.97 5.63 -6.45
CA ARG A 84 -15.02 6.98 -5.84
C ARG A 84 -14.15 7.10 -4.57
N ARG A 85 -14.23 6.12 -3.66
CA ARG A 85 -13.43 6.12 -2.43
C ARG A 85 -11.93 5.95 -2.72
N MET A 86 -11.57 5.10 -3.67
CA MET A 86 -10.18 4.93 -4.09
C MET A 86 -9.62 6.22 -4.67
N ARG A 87 -10.34 6.90 -5.57
CA ARG A 87 -9.90 8.19 -6.14
C ARG A 87 -9.76 9.27 -5.06
N ARG A 88 -10.67 9.34 -4.07
CA ARG A 88 -10.55 10.25 -2.92
C ARG A 88 -9.26 9.95 -2.13
N ASP A 89 -8.94 8.69 -1.89
CA ASP A 89 -7.74 8.31 -1.16
C ASP A 89 -6.45 8.59 -1.97
N VAL A 90 -6.46 8.40 -3.28
CA VAL A 90 -5.34 8.80 -4.16
C VAL A 90 -5.11 10.33 -4.09
N THR A 91 -6.17 11.14 -4.07
CA THR A 91 -6.05 12.58 -3.89
C THR A 91 -5.41 12.93 -2.53
N ARG A 92 -5.77 12.21 -1.46
CA ARG A 92 -5.19 12.41 -0.11
C ARG A 92 -3.67 12.12 -0.08
N PHE A 93 -3.18 11.17 -0.86
CA PHE A 93 -1.74 10.90 -0.94
C PHE A 93 -0.94 12.05 -1.55
N ASN A 94 -1.54 12.84 -2.43
CA ASN A 94 -0.88 13.98 -3.07
C ASN A 94 -0.96 15.29 -2.25
N TYR A 95 -1.79 15.33 -1.21
CA TYR A 95 -1.90 16.51 -0.36
C TYR A 95 -1.02 16.38 0.89
N TRP A 96 -0.14 17.38 1.10
CA TRP A 96 0.82 17.41 2.19
C TRP A 96 0.70 18.70 3.00
N THR A 97 0.52 18.56 4.31
CA THR A 97 0.50 19.69 5.24
C THR A 97 1.91 20.03 5.74
N ARG A 98 2.09 21.23 6.29
CA ARG A 98 3.37 21.63 6.92
C ARG A 98 3.69 20.75 8.13
N ASP A 99 2.69 20.34 8.89
CA ASP A 99 2.84 19.50 10.08
C ASP A 99 3.27 18.07 9.70
N GLU A 100 2.75 17.52 8.62
CA GLU A 100 3.17 16.23 8.07
C GLU A 100 4.64 16.25 7.62
N VAL A 101 5.06 17.31 6.93
CA VAL A 101 6.47 17.47 6.51
C VAL A 101 7.37 17.64 7.74
N HIS A 102 6.93 18.39 8.75
CA HIS A 102 7.68 18.54 10.00
C HIS A 102 7.81 17.21 10.75
N TRP A 103 6.72 16.43 10.82
CA TRP A 103 6.70 15.09 11.40
C TRP A 103 7.71 14.16 10.73
N LEU A 104 7.77 14.14 9.39
CA LEU A 104 8.77 13.35 8.65
C LEU A 104 10.20 13.79 8.96
N ARG A 105 10.47 15.12 8.98
CA ARG A 105 11.79 15.66 9.30
C ARG A 105 12.22 15.36 10.72
N SER A 106 11.29 15.26 11.65
CA SER A 106 11.54 14.88 13.04
C SER A 106 11.71 13.37 13.24
N LEU A 107 11.65 12.55 12.17
CA LEU A 107 11.64 11.09 12.24
C LEU A 107 10.52 10.55 13.14
N ALA A 108 9.32 11.10 12.98
CA ALA A 108 8.12 10.73 13.74
C ALA A 108 8.18 11.02 15.25
N ARG A 109 9.06 11.95 15.69
CA ARG A 109 9.21 12.29 17.12
C ARG A 109 8.25 13.39 17.58
N THR A 110 7.66 14.15 16.67
CA THR A 110 6.66 15.18 17.00
C THR A 110 5.25 14.60 16.99
N PRO A 111 4.34 15.09 17.86
CA PRO A 111 2.93 14.71 17.77
C PRO A 111 2.33 15.14 16.43
N LEU A 112 1.42 14.35 15.90
CA LEU A 112 0.69 14.66 14.67
C LEU A 112 -0.77 14.24 14.81
N ALA A 113 -1.68 15.20 14.61
CA ALA A 113 -3.08 14.88 14.35
C ALA A 113 -3.20 14.39 12.90
N ALA A 114 -3.30 13.08 12.73
CA ALA A 114 -3.31 12.49 11.40
C ALA A 114 -4.69 12.55 10.76
N GLU A 115 -4.71 12.70 9.44
CA GLU A 115 -5.85 12.40 8.59
C GLU A 115 -6.05 10.87 8.46
N LYS A 116 -6.82 10.40 7.49
CA LYS A 116 -7.06 8.96 7.22
C LYS A 116 -5.75 8.16 7.10
N PHE A 117 -4.70 8.80 6.58
CA PHE A 117 -3.36 8.23 6.41
C PHE A 117 -2.32 9.12 7.07
N ASN A 118 -1.41 8.54 7.82
CA ASN A 118 -0.24 9.24 8.31
C ASN A 118 0.83 9.41 7.22
N PRO A 119 1.81 10.32 7.39
CA PRO A 119 2.84 10.58 6.37
C PRO A 119 3.64 9.36 5.94
N GLY A 120 3.92 8.43 6.86
CA GLY A 120 4.61 7.18 6.55
C GLY A 120 3.79 6.28 5.62
N GLN A 121 2.47 6.20 5.84
CA GLN A 121 1.55 5.47 4.97
C GLN A 121 1.43 6.13 3.60
N LYS A 122 1.39 7.47 3.53
CA LYS A 122 1.40 8.23 2.26
C LYS A 122 2.67 7.94 1.46
N LEU A 123 3.85 8.05 2.09
CA LEU A 123 5.14 7.76 1.43
C LEU A 123 5.21 6.33 0.92
N ASN A 124 4.82 5.35 1.75
CA ASN A 124 4.79 3.94 1.33
C ASN A 124 3.89 3.72 0.11
N ALA A 125 2.68 4.27 0.13
CA ALA A 125 1.74 4.13 -0.99
C ALA A 125 2.27 4.78 -2.27
N ILE A 126 2.81 6.00 -2.19
CA ILE A 126 3.39 6.72 -3.33
C ILE A 126 4.61 5.96 -3.88
N PHE A 127 5.52 5.52 -3.00
CA PHE A 127 6.73 4.81 -3.41
C PHE A 127 6.38 3.50 -4.13
N VAL A 128 5.49 2.67 -3.56
CA VAL A 128 5.08 1.41 -4.17
C VAL A 128 4.36 1.66 -5.51
N ALA A 129 3.44 2.64 -5.57
CA ALA A 129 2.76 2.98 -6.82
C ALA A 129 3.72 3.49 -7.90
N ALA A 130 4.69 4.33 -7.54
CA ALA A 130 5.70 4.86 -8.46
C ALA A 130 6.71 3.78 -8.91
N SER A 131 6.96 2.77 -8.08
CA SER A 131 7.85 1.66 -8.43
C SER A 131 7.26 0.74 -9.52
N ILE A 132 5.94 0.60 -9.59
CA ILE A 132 5.29 -0.28 -10.57
C ILE A 132 5.70 0.06 -12.02
N PRO A 133 5.56 1.30 -12.53
CA PRO A 133 5.98 1.61 -13.89
C PRO A 133 7.49 1.44 -14.11
N VAL A 134 8.34 1.72 -13.13
CA VAL A 134 9.78 1.50 -13.23
C VAL A 134 10.09 0.01 -13.41
N MET A 135 9.47 -0.85 -12.59
CA MET A 135 9.65 -2.31 -12.64
C MET A 135 9.08 -2.91 -13.94
N LEU A 136 7.95 -2.38 -14.43
CA LEU A 136 7.36 -2.80 -15.71
C LEU A 136 8.26 -2.45 -16.89
N ILE A 137 8.75 -1.21 -16.95
CA ILE A 137 9.61 -0.76 -18.06
C ILE A 137 10.90 -1.58 -18.07
N THR A 138 11.59 -1.65 -16.94
CA THR A 138 12.87 -2.36 -16.85
C THR A 138 12.69 -3.87 -17.06
N GLY A 139 11.68 -4.50 -16.46
CA GLY A 139 11.36 -5.91 -16.65
C GLY A 139 10.99 -6.24 -18.10
N SER A 140 10.25 -5.36 -18.78
CA SER A 140 9.93 -5.49 -20.21
C SER A 140 11.19 -5.41 -21.08
N MET A 141 12.14 -4.51 -20.75
CA MET A 141 13.43 -4.42 -21.46
C MET A 141 14.27 -5.70 -21.29
N LEU A 142 14.21 -6.34 -20.11
CA LEU A 142 14.90 -7.60 -19.86
C LEU A 142 14.23 -8.78 -20.56
N GLN A 143 12.90 -8.80 -20.64
CA GLN A 143 12.15 -9.88 -21.31
C GLN A 143 12.31 -9.84 -22.83
N TRP A 144 12.12 -8.64 -23.41
CA TRP A 144 12.21 -8.45 -24.88
C TRP A 144 13.56 -7.84 -25.28
N PHE A 145 14.64 -8.39 -24.74
CA PHE A 145 16.02 -7.90 -24.81
C PHE A 145 16.53 -7.65 -26.24
N HIS A 146 16.00 -8.35 -27.25
CA HIS A 146 16.43 -8.24 -28.64
C HIS A 146 16.07 -6.90 -29.31
N TYR A 147 15.14 -6.13 -28.72
CA TYR A 147 14.82 -4.76 -29.19
C TYR A 147 15.71 -3.69 -28.59
N PHE A 148 16.57 -4.01 -27.64
CA PHE A 148 17.33 -3.03 -26.87
C PHE A 148 18.84 -3.24 -27.01
N THR A 149 19.62 -2.14 -27.03
CA THR A 149 21.09 -2.20 -27.03
C THR A 149 21.62 -2.83 -25.75
N VAL A 150 22.87 -3.34 -25.78
CA VAL A 150 23.52 -3.94 -24.61
C VAL A 150 23.55 -2.97 -23.45
N SER A 151 23.95 -1.71 -23.68
CA SER A 151 24.04 -0.68 -22.64
C SER A 151 22.69 -0.40 -21.96
N LEU A 152 21.59 -0.35 -22.74
CA LEU A 152 20.25 -0.16 -22.16
C LEU A 152 19.83 -1.36 -21.29
N ARG A 153 20.16 -2.58 -21.73
CA ARG A 153 19.86 -3.80 -20.95
C ARG A 153 20.66 -3.86 -19.64
N GLU A 154 21.92 -3.49 -19.66
CA GLU A 154 22.76 -3.41 -18.45
C GLU A 154 22.17 -2.38 -17.47
N GLY A 155 21.81 -1.20 -17.95
CA GLY A 155 21.12 -0.19 -17.15
C GLY A 155 19.78 -0.67 -16.60
N ALA A 156 18.96 -1.34 -17.43
CA ALA A 156 17.69 -1.91 -17.01
C ALA A 156 17.86 -2.99 -15.94
N THR A 157 18.87 -3.87 -16.08
CA THR A 157 19.20 -4.88 -15.07
C THR A 157 19.55 -4.21 -13.75
N PHE A 158 20.46 -3.23 -13.77
CA PHE A 158 20.88 -2.53 -12.56
C PHE A 158 19.69 -1.87 -11.85
N VAL A 159 18.80 -1.17 -12.59
CA VAL A 159 17.63 -0.51 -12.03
C VAL A 159 16.62 -1.54 -11.50
N HIS A 160 16.33 -2.60 -12.28
CA HIS A 160 15.37 -3.64 -11.89
C HIS A 160 15.78 -4.33 -10.60
N ASP A 161 17.03 -4.75 -10.51
CA ASP A 161 17.59 -5.43 -9.34
C ASP A 161 17.62 -4.51 -8.12
N SER A 162 18.14 -3.28 -8.29
CA SER A 162 18.22 -2.31 -7.19
C SER A 162 16.83 -1.97 -6.63
N PHE A 163 15.86 -1.70 -7.50
CA PHE A 163 14.48 -1.43 -7.07
C PHE A 163 13.82 -2.67 -6.45
N SER A 164 14.12 -3.89 -6.92
CA SER A 164 13.64 -5.13 -6.31
C SER A 164 14.06 -5.24 -4.85
N PHE A 165 15.34 -5.02 -4.54
CA PHE A 165 15.83 -5.06 -3.17
C PHE A 165 15.18 -3.99 -2.29
N ILE A 166 15.04 -2.76 -2.80
CA ILE A 166 14.38 -1.68 -2.06
C ILE A 166 12.90 -2.03 -1.81
N LEU A 167 12.18 -2.53 -2.84
CA LEU A 167 10.79 -2.95 -2.71
C LEU A 167 10.62 -4.06 -1.68
N VAL A 168 11.48 -5.07 -1.68
CA VAL A 168 11.44 -6.14 -0.67
C VAL A 168 11.60 -5.55 0.74
N ALA A 169 12.57 -4.67 0.95
CA ALA A 169 12.78 -4.01 2.24
C ALA A 169 11.55 -3.19 2.68
N VAL A 170 10.97 -2.42 1.75
CA VAL A 170 9.75 -1.61 2.01
C VAL A 170 8.55 -2.50 2.32
N ILE A 171 8.35 -3.59 1.57
CA ILE A 171 7.23 -4.53 1.80
C ILE A 171 7.40 -5.25 3.13
N VAL A 172 8.60 -5.68 3.50
CA VAL A 172 8.89 -6.29 4.81
C VAL A 172 8.59 -5.29 5.94
N GLY A 173 9.04 -4.05 5.80
CA GLY A 173 8.72 -2.98 6.75
C GLY A 173 7.22 -2.71 6.84
N HIS A 174 6.50 -2.69 5.70
CA HIS A 174 5.05 -2.53 5.66
C HIS A 174 4.32 -3.67 6.40
N VAL A 175 4.70 -4.92 6.13
CA VAL A 175 4.12 -6.09 6.82
C VAL A 175 4.42 -6.05 8.31
N TYR A 176 5.65 -5.72 8.71
CA TYR A 176 6.01 -5.55 10.12
C TYR A 176 5.12 -4.50 10.80
N MET A 177 4.97 -3.32 10.20
CA MET A 177 4.10 -2.25 10.72
C MET A 177 2.63 -2.67 10.78
N ALA A 178 2.13 -3.43 9.80
CA ALA A 178 0.77 -3.94 9.81
C ALA A 178 0.54 -4.93 10.96
N LEU A 179 1.49 -5.82 11.23
CA LEU A 179 1.40 -6.81 12.31
C LEU A 179 1.49 -6.18 13.71
N THR A 180 2.28 -5.11 13.86
CA THR A 180 2.41 -4.38 15.13
C THR A 180 1.22 -3.46 15.40
N HIS A 181 0.56 -2.94 14.35
CA HIS A 181 -0.61 -2.05 14.46
C HIS A 181 -1.91 -2.77 14.09
N ARG A 182 -2.35 -3.68 14.96
CA ARG A 182 -3.49 -4.58 14.74
C ARG A 182 -4.77 -3.89 14.25
N GLY A 183 -5.04 -2.66 14.67
CA GLY A 183 -6.21 -1.88 14.20
C GLY A 183 -6.14 -1.56 12.72
N SER A 184 -4.95 -1.20 12.22
CA SER A 184 -4.72 -0.97 10.79
C SER A 184 -4.86 -2.26 9.96
N LEU A 185 -4.27 -3.37 10.43
CA LEU A 185 -4.42 -4.67 9.78
C LEU A 185 -5.89 -5.10 9.72
N ARG A 186 -6.61 -4.99 10.85
CA ARG A 186 -8.03 -5.36 10.93
C ARG A 186 -8.87 -4.54 9.95
N SER A 187 -8.57 -3.25 9.77
CA SER A 187 -9.28 -2.42 8.79
C SER A 187 -9.09 -2.88 7.34
N MET A 188 -7.99 -3.56 7.03
CA MET A 188 -7.78 -4.19 5.71
C MET A 188 -8.43 -5.57 5.58
N LEU A 189 -8.77 -6.23 6.70
CA LEU A 189 -9.47 -7.52 6.70
C LEU A 189 -10.99 -7.34 6.66
N ASP A 190 -11.57 -6.55 7.57
CA ASP A 190 -13.01 -6.37 7.71
C ASP A 190 -13.54 -5.02 7.16
N GLY A 191 -12.65 -4.06 6.92
CA GLY A 191 -12.98 -2.74 6.33
C GLY A 191 -13.24 -1.66 7.35
N THR A 192 -13.36 -1.97 8.64
CA THR A 192 -13.82 -1.03 9.66
C THR A 192 -12.81 -0.83 10.79
N VAL A 193 -12.93 0.28 11.50
CA VAL A 193 -12.23 0.57 12.76
C VAL A 193 -13.23 1.03 13.81
N SER A 194 -12.88 0.93 15.11
CA SER A 194 -13.68 1.58 16.15
C SER A 194 -13.47 3.10 16.15
N GLU A 195 -14.47 3.85 16.58
CA GLU A 195 -14.32 5.30 16.78
C GLU A 195 -13.18 5.64 17.75
N HIS A 196 -12.99 4.83 18.79
CA HIS A 196 -11.87 5.00 19.72
C HIS A 196 -10.52 4.92 19.01
N TRP A 197 -10.32 3.90 18.16
CA TRP A 197 -9.11 3.78 17.34
C TRP A 197 -8.91 4.98 16.42
N ALA A 198 -10.00 5.45 15.78
CA ALA A 198 -9.93 6.59 14.89
C ALA A 198 -9.60 7.90 15.62
N ALA A 199 -10.15 8.09 16.82
CA ALA A 199 -9.82 9.24 17.67
C ALA A 199 -8.34 9.28 18.08
N GLU A 200 -7.73 8.12 18.30
CA GLU A 200 -6.32 8.02 18.71
C GLU A 200 -5.35 8.14 17.52
N HIS A 201 -5.68 7.54 16.36
CA HIS A 201 -4.74 7.37 15.26
C HIS A 201 -5.04 8.22 14.02
N ALA A 202 -6.26 8.75 13.88
CA ALA A 202 -6.72 9.52 12.72
C ALA A 202 -7.80 10.54 13.13
N PRO A 203 -7.52 11.45 14.10
CA PRO A 203 -8.53 12.33 14.66
C PRO A 203 -9.17 13.26 13.62
N LEU A 204 -8.40 13.83 12.71
CA LEU A 204 -8.94 14.72 11.68
C LEU A 204 -9.86 13.97 10.70
N TRP A 205 -9.56 12.70 10.40
CA TRP A 205 -10.45 11.88 9.60
C TRP A 205 -11.75 11.51 10.35
N LEU A 206 -11.69 11.28 11.66
CA LEU A 206 -12.89 11.04 12.46
C LEU A 206 -13.81 12.26 12.47
N GLU A 207 -13.26 13.46 12.59
CA GLU A 207 -14.03 14.72 12.49
C GLU A 207 -14.70 14.87 11.11
N GLU A 208 -13.99 14.53 10.03
CA GLU A 208 -14.55 14.51 8.68
C GLU A 208 -15.74 13.54 8.57
N VAL A 209 -15.58 12.30 9.08
CA VAL A 209 -16.63 11.28 9.04
C VAL A 209 -17.88 11.75 9.81
N ARG A 210 -17.70 12.31 11.00
CA ARG A 210 -18.81 12.84 11.81
C ARG A 210 -19.53 14.00 11.14
N ARG A 211 -18.81 14.87 10.46
CA ARG A 211 -19.38 15.99 9.70
C ARG A 211 -20.19 15.51 8.49
N ASP A 212 -19.71 14.44 7.82
CA ASP A 212 -20.43 13.84 6.68
C ASP A 212 -21.71 13.11 7.13
N GLU A 213 -21.78 12.62 8.39
CA GLU A 213 -22.94 11.94 8.97
C GLU A 213 -23.99 12.92 9.52
N ASP A 214 -23.59 14.09 9.98
CA ASP A 214 -24.47 15.12 10.56
C ASP A 214 -24.23 16.50 9.91
N PRO A 215 -24.69 16.72 8.67
CA PRO A 215 -24.47 17.97 7.94
C PRO A 215 -25.26 19.18 8.49
N GLY A 216 -26.03 19.02 9.56
CA GLY A 216 -26.98 20.03 10.09
C GLY A 216 -26.56 20.75 11.38
N GLU A 217 -25.41 20.44 11.99
CA GLU A 217 -24.90 21.10 13.21
C GLU A 217 -23.84 22.21 12.93
N LEU A 218 -23.96 22.97 11.82
CA LEU A 218 -23.14 24.17 11.55
C LEU A 218 -23.96 25.44 11.66
#